data_800da93266e8d5567f886da64d87111f
#
_entry.id   800da93266e8d5567f886da64d87111f
#
_cell.length_a   1.000
_cell.length_b   1.000
_cell.length_c   1.000
_cell.angle_alpha   90.00
_cell.angle_beta   90.00
_cell.angle_gamma   90.00
#
_symmetry.space_group_name_H-M   'P 1'
#
loop_
_entity.id
_entity.type
_entity.pdbx_description
1 polymer ?
#
loop_
_entity_poly.entity_id
_entity_poly.type
_entity_poly.pdbx_seq_one_letter_code
_entity_poly.pdbx_strand_id
1 'polypeptide(L)'
;DSDSVDLLQRQPKRPGSTVSWWHLIQSSSDSAATAASWFVSPSLGDDADRQGLIEGLRNGVIDAVAVHALPLDDEECLLPPDQRQRGVAGHQHVLPALWQALVVTRGWSAEELWDILSFKPATLLGRTPEQLALGSNRWLLFDPEQTWTPSRDDPSASKAANQPWLHRAVKGKVVACGLRTPKSHCG
;
A
#
# COMPACT_ATOMS: atom_id res chain seq x y z
N ASP A 1 9.18 9.30 -8.89
CA ASP A 1 10.51 9.79 -8.57
C ASP A 1 10.48 11.21 -8.01
N SER A 2 11.57 11.68 -7.47
CA SER A 2 11.73 13.02 -6.89
C SER A 2 11.47 14.12 -7.92
N ASP A 3 11.92 13.94 -9.15
CA ASP A 3 11.71 14.90 -10.23
C ASP A 3 10.23 15.13 -10.53
N SER A 4 9.41 14.08 -10.44
CA SER A 4 7.95 14.18 -10.59
C SER A 4 7.31 15.02 -9.47
N VAL A 5 7.82 14.93 -8.24
CA VAL A 5 7.36 15.75 -7.10
C VAL A 5 7.69 17.22 -7.35
N ASP A 6 8.90 17.52 -7.80
CA ASP A 6 9.32 18.89 -8.14
C ASP A 6 8.49 19.49 -9.27
N LEU A 7 8.17 18.71 -10.29
CA LEU A 7 7.30 19.13 -11.39
C LEU A 7 5.88 19.44 -10.89
N LEU A 8 5.32 18.61 -10.01
CA LEU A 8 4.01 18.86 -9.42
C LEU A 8 3.97 20.14 -8.59
N GLN A 9 5.02 20.41 -7.81
CA GLN A 9 5.11 21.63 -6.99
C GLN A 9 5.09 22.92 -7.83
N ARG A 10 5.69 22.88 -9.02
CA ARG A 10 5.81 24.03 -9.93
C ARG A 10 4.54 24.31 -10.73
N GLN A 11 3.54 23.42 -10.70
CA GLN A 11 2.31 23.62 -11.48
C GLN A 11 1.41 24.69 -10.83
N PRO A 12 0.98 25.72 -11.58
CA PRO A 12 0.06 26.76 -11.07
C PRO A 12 -1.30 26.16 -10.63
N LYS A 13 -1.75 25.14 -11.32
CA LYS A 13 -2.94 24.35 -10.98
C LYS A 13 -2.51 22.88 -10.93
N ARG A 14 -2.20 22.43 -9.73
CA ARG A 14 -1.74 21.07 -9.51
C ARG A 14 -2.88 20.08 -9.74
N PRO A 15 -2.70 19.05 -10.58
CA PRO A 15 -3.64 17.96 -10.71
C PRO A 15 -3.64 17.11 -9.43
N GLY A 16 -4.74 16.42 -9.16
CA GLY A 16 -4.76 15.38 -8.13
C GLY A 16 -3.78 14.27 -8.44
N SER A 17 -3.01 13.87 -7.42
CA SER A 17 -1.89 12.94 -7.60
C SER A 17 -1.86 11.85 -6.54
N THR A 18 -1.41 10.67 -6.94
CA THR A 18 -1.23 9.53 -6.03
C THR A 18 0.11 8.86 -6.26
N VAL A 19 0.60 8.19 -5.22
CA VAL A 19 1.79 7.35 -5.30
C VAL A 19 1.43 5.92 -4.90
N SER A 20 1.98 4.93 -5.60
CA SER A 20 1.76 3.52 -5.24
C SER A 20 2.49 3.18 -3.94
N TRP A 21 1.81 2.48 -3.05
CA TRP A 21 2.28 2.13 -1.72
C TRP A 21 3.66 1.46 -1.69
N TRP A 22 4.00 0.67 -2.69
CA TRP A 22 5.29 -0.04 -2.76
C TRP A 22 6.49 0.91 -2.96
N HIS A 23 6.31 2.06 -3.63
CA HIS A 23 7.38 3.06 -3.78
C HIS A 23 7.73 3.78 -2.47
N LEU A 24 6.90 3.65 -1.43
CA LEU A 24 7.15 4.26 -0.12
C LEU A 24 7.91 3.32 0.82
N ILE A 25 7.93 2.04 0.52
CA ILE A 25 8.50 1.00 1.40
C ILE A 25 9.72 0.31 0.81
N GLN A 26 9.89 0.35 -0.52
CA GLN A 26 10.97 -0.35 -1.21
C GLN A 26 11.68 0.59 -2.19
N SER A 27 12.98 0.45 -2.32
CA SER A 27 13.80 1.12 -3.33
C SER A 27 14.60 0.09 -4.14
N SER A 28 15.12 0.53 -5.28
CA SER A 28 15.99 -0.31 -6.12
C SER A 28 17.31 -0.64 -5.44
N SER A 29 17.72 0.14 -4.43
CA SER A 29 18.94 -0.08 -3.62
C SER A 29 18.76 -1.19 -2.58
N ASP A 30 17.55 -1.59 -2.27
CA ASP A 30 17.29 -2.62 -1.27
C ASP A 30 17.60 -4.01 -1.84
N SER A 31 18.26 -4.86 -1.07
CA SER A 31 18.61 -6.24 -1.49
C SER A 31 17.42 -7.09 -1.90
N ALA A 32 16.24 -6.81 -1.34
CA ALA A 32 14.99 -7.47 -1.68
C ALA A 32 14.40 -7.01 -3.03
N ALA A 33 14.84 -5.88 -3.59
CA ALA A 33 14.31 -5.33 -4.82
C ALA A 33 14.51 -6.25 -6.05
N THR A 34 15.49 -7.14 -6.00
CA THR A 34 15.75 -8.14 -7.04
C THR A 34 14.80 -9.33 -6.98
N ALA A 35 14.02 -9.48 -5.90
CA ALA A 35 13.05 -10.55 -5.79
C ALA A 35 11.93 -10.39 -6.82
N ALA A 36 11.47 -11.50 -7.38
CA ALA A 36 10.40 -11.51 -8.38
C ALA A 36 9.11 -10.82 -7.93
N SER A 37 8.84 -10.83 -6.62
CA SER A 37 7.68 -10.18 -6.00
C SER A 37 7.74 -8.63 -6.03
N TRP A 38 8.91 -8.03 -6.32
CA TRP A 38 9.08 -6.58 -6.46
C TRP A 38 9.21 -6.12 -7.92
N PHE A 39 8.81 -6.96 -8.85
CA PHE A 39 8.77 -6.60 -10.28
C PHE A 39 7.52 -5.76 -10.55
N VAL A 40 7.63 -4.45 -10.38
CA VAL A 40 6.52 -3.49 -10.40
C VAL A 40 6.59 -2.52 -11.57
N SER A 41 5.48 -1.85 -11.85
CA SER A 41 5.40 -0.75 -12.81
C SER A 41 4.63 0.44 -12.19
N PRO A 42 5.16 1.66 -12.24
CA PRO A 42 6.53 2.02 -12.62
C PRO A 42 7.59 1.28 -11.80
N SER A 43 8.82 1.18 -12.35
CA SER A 43 9.93 0.55 -11.64
C SER A 43 10.26 1.29 -10.35
N LEU A 44 10.85 0.59 -9.37
CA LEU A 44 11.33 1.22 -8.14
C LEU A 44 12.44 2.23 -8.49
N GLY A 45 12.34 3.41 -7.91
CA GLY A 45 13.42 4.39 -7.87
C GLY A 45 14.44 4.06 -6.77
N ASP A 46 15.44 4.90 -6.62
CA ASP A 46 16.43 4.78 -5.57
C ASP A 46 15.92 5.31 -4.20
N ASP A 47 16.80 5.37 -3.21
CA ASP A 47 16.45 5.87 -1.88
C ASP A 47 16.10 7.36 -1.86
N ALA A 48 16.72 8.16 -2.73
CA ALA A 48 16.40 9.58 -2.84
C ALA A 48 15.00 9.78 -3.44
N ASP A 49 14.63 8.99 -4.43
CA ASP A 49 13.28 8.95 -4.99
C ASP A 49 12.25 8.57 -3.94
N ARG A 50 12.50 7.50 -3.18
CA ARG A 50 11.61 7.07 -2.09
C ARG A 50 11.42 8.17 -1.06
N GLN A 51 12.51 8.82 -0.64
CA GLN A 51 12.45 9.92 0.32
C GLN A 51 11.67 11.11 -0.23
N GLY A 52 11.94 11.53 -1.47
CA GLY A 52 11.21 12.62 -2.13
C GLY A 52 9.70 12.37 -2.23
N LEU A 53 9.29 11.11 -2.53
CA LEU A 53 7.88 10.72 -2.57
C LEU A 53 7.22 10.79 -1.18
N ILE A 54 7.92 10.36 -0.12
CA ILE A 54 7.43 10.42 1.26
C ILE A 54 7.28 11.88 1.73
N GLU A 55 8.25 12.73 1.42
CA GLU A 55 8.18 14.16 1.72
C GLU A 55 7.08 14.84 0.91
N GLY A 56 6.91 14.48 -0.36
CA GLY A 56 5.83 14.95 -1.21
C GLY A 56 4.44 14.65 -0.63
N LEU A 57 4.25 13.47 -0.07
CA LEU A 57 3.02 13.11 0.66
C LEU A 57 2.85 13.94 1.94
N ARG A 58 3.89 14.05 2.75
CA ARG A 58 3.84 14.76 4.03
C ARG A 58 3.53 16.24 3.85
N ASN A 59 4.15 16.84 2.83
CA ASN A 59 3.96 18.25 2.48
C ASN A 59 2.69 18.52 1.64
N GLY A 60 1.92 17.49 1.33
CA GLY A 60 0.69 17.57 0.57
C GLY A 60 0.90 17.91 -0.92
N VAL A 61 2.08 17.69 -1.48
CA VAL A 61 2.35 17.76 -2.93
C VAL A 61 1.73 16.57 -3.65
N ILE A 62 1.82 15.41 -3.03
CA ILE A 62 1.09 14.20 -3.42
C ILE A 62 -0.11 14.07 -2.49
N ASP A 63 -1.29 13.83 -3.06
CA ASP A 63 -2.53 13.86 -2.30
C ASP A 63 -2.80 12.57 -1.53
N ALA A 64 -2.48 11.40 -2.10
CA ALA A 64 -2.88 10.14 -1.50
C ALA A 64 -1.99 8.96 -1.91
N VAL A 65 -2.12 7.86 -1.18
CA VAL A 65 -1.53 6.58 -1.53
C VAL A 65 -2.51 5.77 -2.36
N ALA A 66 -2.04 5.28 -3.50
CA ALA A 66 -2.77 4.32 -4.32
C ALA A 66 -2.43 2.90 -3.88
N VAL A 67 -3.46 2.14 -3.53
CA VAL A 67 -3.33 0.74 -3.16
C VAL A 67 -3.71 -0.13 -4.34
N HIS A 68 -2.70 -0.67 -5.00
CA HIS A 68 -2.86 -1.61 -6.09
C HIS A 68 -2.44 -3.00 -5.63
N ALA A 69 -3.00 -4.03 -6.25
CA ALA A 69 -2.50 -5.38 -6.17
C ALA A 69 -2.72 -6.09 -7.51
N LEU A 70 -1.71 -6.80 -7.94
CA LEU A 70 -1.77 -7.69 -9.09
C LEU A 70 -1.36 -9.08 -8.61
N PRO A 71 -2.32 -9.95 -8.25
CA PRO A 71 -2.01 -11.32 -7.85
C PRO A 71 -1.60 -12.13 -9.09
N LEU A 72 -0.46 -12.79 -9.00
CA LEU A 72 0.02 -13.75 -10.00
C LEU A 72 0.05 -15.12 -9.35
N ASP A 73 -0.19 -16.15 -10.15
CA ASP A 73 0.00 -17.54 -9.75
C ASP A 73 1.46 -18.01 -9.89
N ASP A 74 1.71 -19.29 -9.58
CA ASP A 74 3.06 -19.83 -9.66
C ASP A 74 3.56 -19.92 -11.11
N GLU A 75 2.68 -20.23 -12.07
CA GLU A 75 3.03 -20.34 -13.49
C GLU A 75 3.38 -18.97 -14.08
N GLU A 76 2.58 -17.95 -13.79
CA GLU A 76 2.83 -16.57 -14.20
C GLU A 76 4.14 -16.02 -13.61
N CYS A 77 4.48 -16.39 -12.37
CA CYS A 77 5.73 -16.00 -11.73
C CYS A 77 6.98 -16.65 -12.37
N LEU A 78 6.83 -17.77 -13.06
CA LEU A 78 7.92 -18.47 -13.78
C LEU A 78 8.15 -17.91 -15.18
N LEU A 79 7.26 -17.10 -15.71
CA LEU A 79 7.44 -16.49 -17.02
C LEU A 79 8.69 -15.61 -17.09
N PRO A 80 9.34 -15.52 -18.26
CA PRO A 80 10.42 -14.56 -18.48
C PRO A 80 9.97 -13.13 -18.14
N PRO A 81 10.89 -12.23 -17.71
CA PRO A 81 10.53 -10.87 -17.30
C PRO A 81 9.80 -10.04 -18.35
N ASP A 82 10.03 -10.28 -19.62
CA ASP A 82 9.37 -9.61 -20.75
C ASP A 82 7.93 -10.08 -20.99
N GLN A 83 7.56 -11.25 -20.47
CA GLN A 83 6.23 -11.86 -20.59
C GLN A 83 5.43 -11.78 -19.30
N ARG A 84 6.10 -11.57 -18.17
CA ARG A 84 5.46 -11.51 -16.86
C ARG A 84 4.85 -10.15 -16.60
N GLN A 85 3.62 -10.14 -16.06
CA GLN A 85 2.99 -8.90 -15.63
C GLN A 85 3.73 -8.31 -14.41
N ARG A 86 3.76 -6.96 -14.36
CA ARG A 86 4.45 -6.21 -13.31
C ARG A 86 3.47 -5.81 -12.22
N GLY A 87 3.67 -6.28 -11.01
CA GLY A 87 2.84 -5.94 -9.88
C GLY A 87 3.17 -6.75 -8.63
N VAL A 88 2.60 -6.31 -7.53
CA VAL A 88 2.75 -6.91 -6.19
C VAL A 88 1.39 -7.40 -5.75
N ALA A 89 1.32 -8.59 -5.16
CA ALA A 89 0.13 -9.05 -4.46
C ALA A 89 0.21 -8.72 -2.96
N GLY A 90 -0.95 -8.64 -2.31
CA GLY A 90 -1.02 -8.59 -0.86
C GLY A 90 -1.53 -7.28 -0.28
N HIS A 91 -2.81 -6.96 -0.51
CA HIS A 91 -3.50 -5.87 0.18
C HIS A 91 -3.35 -5.95 1.71
N GLN A 92 -3.29 -7.15 2.27
CA GLN A 92 -3.10 -7.41 3.69
C GLN A 92 -1.78 -6.87 4.26
N HIS A 93 -0.79 -6.61 3.40
CA HIS A 93 0.53 -6.12 3.82
C HIS A 93 0.64 -4.60 3.78
N VAL A 94 -0.29 -3.90 3.12
CA VAL A 94 -0.19 -2.44 2.89
C VAL A 94 -0.11 -1.67 4.20
N LEU A 95 -1.10 -1.85 5.08
CA LEU A 95 -1.13 -1.14 6.35
C LEU A 95 0.03 -1.50 7.27
N PRO A 96 0.37 -2.78 7.51
CA PRO A 96 1.57 -3.13 8.26
C PRO A 96 2.86 -2.54 7.71
N ALA A 97 3.07 -2.61 6.40
CA ALA A 97 4.29 -2.12 5.76
C ALA A 97 4.41 -0.59 5.85
N LEU A 98 3.33 0.13 5.56
CA LEU A 98 3.32 1.59 5.68
C LEU A 98 3.41 2.06 7.12
N TRP A 99 2.82 1.33 8.07
CA TRP A 99 2.98 1.61 9.50
C TRP A 99 4.45 1.53 9.91
N GLN A 100 5.14 0.45 9.55
CA GLN A 100 6.57 0.31 9.86
C GLN A 100 7.41 1.40 9.17
N ALA A 101 7.13 1.68 7.89
CA ALA A 101 7.93 2.62 7.11
C ALA A 101 7.69 4.09 7.51
N LEU A 102 6.48 4.49 7.81
CA LEU A 102 6.13 5.89 8.04
C LEU A 102 5.98 6.21 9.53
N VAL A 103 5.23 5.41 10.28
CA VAL A 103 4.98 5.70 11.70
C VAL A 103 6.20 5.32 12.54
N VAL A 104 6.62 4.06 12.47
CA VAL A 104 7.72 3.58 13.35
C VAL A 104 9.06 4.18 12.95
N THR A 105 9.39 4.16 11.65
CA THR A 105 10.72 4.58 11.19
C THR A 105 10.87 6.09 11.03
N ARG A 106 9.79 6.80 10.63
CA ARG A 106 9.84 8.24 10.30
C ARG A 106 9.03 9.13 11.23
N GLY A 107 8.43 8.57 12.29
CA GLY A 107 7.73 9.32 13.30
C GLY A 107 6.46 10.03 12.82
N TRP A 108 5.79 9.47 11.82
CA TRP A 108 4.46 9.95 11.44
C TRP A 108 3.46 9.59 12.53
N SER A 109 2.42 10.38 12.70
CA SER A 109 1.29 9.98 13.54
C SER A 109 0.40 8.96 12.82
N ALA A 110 -0.43 8.26 13.59
CA ALA A 110 -1.45 7.37 13.03
C ALA A 110 -2.44 8.14 12.15
N GLU A 111 -2.79 9.36 12.56
CA GLU A 111 -3.69 10.26 11.83
C GLU A 111 -3.09 10.69 10.48
N GLU A 112 -1.79 11.05 10.44
CA GLU A 112 -1.10 11.37 9.18
C GLU A 112 -1.14 10.21 8.20
N LEU A 113 -0.91 8.97 8.67
CA LEU A 113 -1.01 7.77 7.85
C LEU A 113 -2.45 7.55 7.37
N TRP A 114 -3.44 7.75 8.26
CA TRP A 114 -4.85 7.56 7.92
C TRP A 114 -5.35 8.59 6.91
N ASP A 115 -4.86 9.81 7.03
CA ASP A 115 -5.19 10.89 6.11
C ASP A 115 -4.85 10.53 4.66
N ILE A 116 -3.65 10.02 4.41
CA ILE A 116 -3.20 9.65 3.06
C ILE A 116 -3.79 8.32 2.54
N LEU A 117 -4.29 7.45 3.43
CA LEU A 117 -4.87 6.15 3.05
C LEU A 117 -6.39 6.19 2.92
N SER A 118 -7.07 7.11 3.60
CA SER A 118 -8.53 7.12 3.69
C SER A 118 -9.17 8.47 3.38
N PHE A 119 -8.79 9.53 4.10
CA PHE A 119 -9.52 10.80 4.04
C PHE A 119 -9.19 11.60 2.76
N LYS A 120 -7.93 11.79 2.45
CA LYS A 120 -7.52 12.46 1.20
C LYS A 120 -7.94 11.68 -0.06
N PRO A 121 -7.81 10.34 -0.13
CA PRO A 121 -8.38 9.59 -1.25
C PRO A 121 -9.89 9.82 -1.45
N ALA A 122 -10.67 9.86 -0.36
CA ALA A 122 -12.10 10.15 -0.46
C ALA A 122 -12.34 11.55 -1.04
N THR A 123 -11.65 12.56 -0.53
CA THR A 123 -11.74 13.94 -1.03
C THR A 123 -11.31 14.05 -2.49
N LEU A 124 -10.21 13.39 -2.88
CA LEU A 124 -9.72 13.35 -4.26
C LEU A 124 -10.76 12.76 -5.24
N LEU A 125 -11.54 11.80 -4.76
CA LEU A 125 -12.63 11.17 -5.52
C LEU A 125 -13.96 11.94 -5.41
N GLY A 126 -13.99 13.12 -4.80
CA GLY A 126 -15.19 13.92 -4.60
C GLY A 126 -16.19 13.29 -3.61
N ARG A 127 -15.70 12.44 -2.70
CA ARG A 127 -16.50 11.79 -1.66
C ARG A 127 -16.28 12.46 -0.32
N THR A 128 -17.28 12.42 0.55
CA THR A 128 -17.11 12.81 1.94
C THR A 128 -16.23 11.78 2.66
N PRO A 129 -15.16 12.21 3.35
CA PRO A 129 -14.36 11.29 4.15
C PRO A 129 -15.19 10.58 5.22
N GLU A 130 -14.86 9.32 5.46
CA GLU A 130 -15.52 8.53 6.49
C GLU A 130 -15.20 9.10 7.88
N GLN A 131 -16.18 9.03 8.76
CA GLN A 131 -16.02 9.42 10.16
C GLN A 131 -16.32 8.23 11.06
N LEU A 132 -15.53 8.07 12.10
CA LEU A 132 -15.82 7.10 13.14
C LEU A 132 -16.93 7.65 14.04
N ALA A 133 -18.13 7.15 13.84
CA ALA A 133 -19.33 7.56 14.58
C ALA A 133 -20.04 6.33 15.13
N LEU A 134 -20.90 6.55 16.12
CA LEU A 134 -21.72 5.49 16.70
C LEU A 134 -22.57 4.84 15.58
N GLY A 135 -22.50 3.52 15.45
CA GLY A 135 -23.18 2.77 14.39
C GLY A 135 -22.43 2.71 13.05
N SER A 136 -21.25 3.33 12.93
CA SER A 136 -20.41 3.18 11.74
C SER A 136 -20.08 1.71 11.52
N ASN A 137 -20.20 1.26 10.25
CA ASN A 137 -19.78 -0.07 9.81
C ASN A 137 -18.48 -0.03 8.96
N ARG A 138 -17.85 1.14 8.90
CA ARG A 138 -16.58 1.36 8.17
C ARG A 138 -15.48 1.68 9.16
N TRP A 139 -14.95 0.66 9.78
CA TRP A 139 -13.86 0.74 10.72
C TRP A 139 -12.95 -0.47 10.58
N LEU A 140 -11.74 -0.34 11.04
CA LEU A 140 -10.83 -1.46 11.23
C LEU A 140 -10.12 -1.32 12.58
N LEU A 141 -9.73 -2.46 13.13
CA LEU A 141 -8.89 -2.55 14.32
C LEU A 141 -7.53 -3.11 13.89
N PHE A 142 -6.48 -2.35 14.13
CA PHE A 142 -5.11 -2.69 13.79
C PHE A 142 -4.28 -2.83 15.06
N ASP A 143 -3.60 -3.96 15.20
CA ASP A 143 -2.62 -4.20 16.27
C ASP A 143 -1.22 -4.02 15.67
N PRO A 144 -0.50 -2.92 15.97
CA PRO A 144 0.83 -2.66 15.42
C PRO A 144 1.92 -3.57 15.97
N GLU A 145 1.69 -4.25 17.09
CA GLU A 145 2.67 -5.10 17.77
C GLU A 145 2.52 -6.58 17.41
N GLN A 146 1.35 -6.98 16.95
CA GLN A 146 1.09 -8.39 16.61
C GLN A 146 1.97 -8.82 15.43
N THR A 147 2.77 -9.87 15.64
CA THR A 147 3.55 -10.52 14.59
C THR A 147 2.81 -11.73 14.04
N TRP A 148 2.84 -11.88 12.72
CA TRP A 148 2.21 -13.00 12.02
C TRP A 148 3.03 -13.37 10.78
N THR A 149 2.81 -14.57 10.26
CA THR A 149 3.50 -15.06 9.06
C THR A 149 2.47 -15.38 7.99
N PRO A 150 2.46 -14.65 6.85
CA PRO A 150 1.60 -14.96 5.73
C PRO A 150 1.88 -16.35 5.17
N SER A 151 0.83 -17.14 4.95
CA SER A 151 0.91 -18.46 4.33
C SER A 151 -0.25 -18.63 3.36
N ARG A 152 -0.01 -19.33 2.26
CA ARG A 152 -1.07 -19.71 1.30
C ARG A 152 -1.92 -20.88 1.79
N ASP A 153 -1.51 -21.55 2.87
CA ASP A 153 -2.23 -22.70 3.44
C ASP A 153 -3.49 -22.26 4.21
N ASP A 154 -3.52 -21.03 4.71
CA ASP A 154 -4.71 -20.47 5.34
C ASP A 154 -5.83 -20.31 4.29
N PRO A 155 -7.03 -20.89 4.51
CA PRO A 155 -8.16 -20.80 3.57
C PRO A 155 -8.60 -19.34 3.30
N SER A 156 -8.42 -18.45 4.25
CA SER A 156 -8.77 -17.02 4.15
C SER A 156 -7.67 -16.15 3.53
N ALA A 157 -6.47 -16.68 3.35
CA ALA A 157 -5.33 -15.93 2.84
C ALA A 157 -5.32 -15.85 1.31
N SER A 158 -4.64 -14.84 0.80
CA SER A 158 -4.34 -14.73 -0.63
C SER A 158 -3.54 -15.93 -1.12
N LYS A 159 -3.93 -16.50 -2.27
CA LYS A 159 -3.23 -17.60 -2.94
C LYS A 159 -2.15 -17.13 -3.91
N ALA A 160 -1.99 -15.83 -4.10
CA ALA A 160 -0.99 -15.28 -5.01
C ALA A 160 0.43 -15.71 -4.64
N ALA A 161 1.23 -16.00 -5.67
CA ALA A 161 2.63 -16.40 -5.52
C ALA A 161 3.58 -15.21 -5.34
N ASN A 162 3.23 -14.04 -5.89
CA ASN A 162 4.06 -12.83 -5.87
C ASN A 162 3.85 -11.94 -4.63
N GLN A 163 3.63 -12.55 -3.46
CA GLN A 163 3.54 -11.82 -2.18
C GLN A 163 4.95 -11.58 -1.60
N PRO A 164 5.35 -10.32 -1.33
CA PRO A 164 6.72 -10.01 -0.88
C PRO A 164 7.11 -10.65 0.46
N TRP A 165 6.15 -10.84 1.35
CA TRP A 165 6.39 -11.38 2.70
C TRP A 165 5.85 -12.80 2.90
N LEU A 166 5.58 -13.52 1.83
CA LEU A 166 5.17 -14.92 1.95
C LEU A 166 6.21 -15.71 2.76
N HIS A 167 5.76 -16.42 3.78
CA HIS A 167 6.60 -17.18 4.74
C HIS A 167 7.60 -16.34 5.54
N ARG A 168 7.43 -15.02 5.62
CA ARG A 168 8.26 -14.14 6.45
C ARG A 168 7.41 -13.47 7.52
N ALA A 169 8.00 -13.26 8.70
CA ALA A 169 7.32 -12.58 9.78
C ALA A 169 7.03 -11.11 9.41
N VAL A 170 5.78 -10.69 9.61
CA VAL A 170 5.30 -9.32 9.42
C VAL A 170 4.81 -8.80 10.76
N LYS A 171 5.27 -7.61 11.15
CA LYS A 171 4.81 -6.91 12.35
C LYS A 171 3.68 -5.96 11.98
N GLY A 172 2.59 -6.00 12.74
CA GLY A 172 1.35 -5.28 12.49
C GLY A 172 0.31 -6.15 11.79
N LYS A 173 -0.91 -6.18 12.34
CA LYS A 173 -2.01 -6.98 11.80
C LYS A 173 -3.35 -6.29 11.94
N VAL A 174 -4.17 -6.31 10.89
CA VAL A 174 -5.59 -5.99 11.00
C VAL A 174 -6.28 -7.18 11.66
N VAL A 175 -6.78 -6.99 12.87
CA VAL A 175 -7.40 -8.06 13.68
C VAL A 175 -8.91 -8.14 13.50
N ALA A 176 -9.54 -7.03 13.11
CA ALA A 176 -10.97 -6.99 12.79
C ALA A 176 -11.30 -5.81 11.87
N CYS A 177 -12.41 -5.90 11.14
CA CYS A 177 -12.97 -4.80 10.39
C CYS A 177 -14.50 -4.88 10.36
N GLY A 178 -15.14 -3.71 10.30
CA GLY A 178 -16.59 -3.56 10.27
C GLY A 178 -17.22 -3.55 8.87
N LEU A 179 -16.46 -3.88 7.82
CA LEU A 179 -17.00 -3.99 6.48
C LEU A 179 -17.98 -5.17 6.43
N ARG A 180 -19.28 -4.86 6.32
CA ARG A 180 -20.26 -5.91 6.06
C ARG A 180 -20.10 -6.38 4.61
N THR A 181 -19.86 -7.65 4.44
CA THR A 181 -20.10 -8.32 3.15
C THR A 181 -21.56 -8.07 2.77
N PRO A 182 -21.87 -7.63 1.54
CA PRO A 182 -23.25 -7.60 1.07
C PRO A 182 -23.84 -9.00 1.30
N LYS A 183 -24.96 -9.09 2.01
CA LYS A 183 -25.70 -10.34 2.07
C LYS A 183 -26.04 -10.65 0.62
N SER A 184 -25.50 -11.74 0.07
CA SER A 184 -26.00 -12.29 -1.17
C SER A 184 -27.49 -12.59 -0.95
N HIS A 185 -28.36 -11.82 -1.56
CA HIS A 185 -29.74 -12.20 -1.70
C HIS A 185 -29.76 -13.39 -2.68
N CYS A 186 -29.65 -14.59 -2.14
CA CYS A 186 -30.17 -15.76 -2.82
C CYS A 186 -31.71 -15.64 -2.74
N GLY A 187 -32.33 -15.13 -3.83
CA GLY A 187 -33.74 -15.32 -4.11
C GLY A 187 -33.90 -16.59 -4.93
#